data_5f302d2c3e8235a662d4a9f7b8de9d6c
#
_entry.id   5f302d2c3e8235a662d4a9f7b8de9d6c
#
_cell.length_a   1.000
_cell.length_b   1.000
_cell.length_c   1.000
_cell.angle_alpha   90.00
_cell.angle_beta   90.00
_cell.angle_gamma   90.00
#
_symmetry.space_group_name_H-M   'P 1'
#
loop_
_entity.id
_entity.type
_entity.pdbx_description
1 polymer ?
#
loop_
_entity_poly.entity_id
_entity_poly.type
_entity_poly.pdbx_seq_one_letter_code
_entity_poly.pdbx_strand_id
1 'polypeptide(L)'
;TVVLFSATLNPQHYYRALLGLPDDTAWIDVPSPFAASQLRVRVVPVSTRQADRVASLDTLVAAMARQFTRQPGNYLAFFSSFDYMEQACERIGQSHAQIPVWTQARQMDESARRAFLQRFDAAGQGIAFAVLGGVFGEGVDLPGNRLIGAFVATLGLPPVSPAQAQVQAR
;
A
#
# COMPACT_ATOMS: atom_id res chain seq x y z
N THR A 1 -24.51 -4.58 25.27
CA THR A 1 -23.30 -3.74 25.12
C THR A 1 -22.78 -3.94 23.71
N VAL A 2 -22.50 -2.84 23.03
CA VAL A 2 -21.87 -2.84 21.70
C VAL A 2 -20.50 -2.19 21.83
N VAL A 3 -19.48 -2.80 21.23
CA VAL A 3 -18.12 -2.26 21.17
C VAL A 3 -17.75 -2.08 19.71
N LEU A 4 -17.37 -0.86 19.34
CA LEU A 4 -16.86 -0.51 18.02
C LEU A 4 -15.37 -0.25 18.14
N PHE A 5 -14.55 -0.79 17.24
CA PHE A 5 -13.11 -0.55 17.22
C PHE A 5 -12.56 -0.45 15.80
N SER A 6 -11.60 0.42 15.61
CA SER A 6 -10.84 0.56 14.37
C SER A 6 -9.56 1.35 14.66
N ALA A 7 -8.56 1.18 13.82
CA ALA A 7 -7.35 2.00 13.86
C ALA A 7 -7.58 3.45 13.37
N THR A 8 -8.73 3.75 12.78
CA THR A 8 -9.01 5.01 12.08
C THR A 8 -10.27 5.74 12.57
N LEU A 9 -10.76 5.45 13.78
CA LEU A 9 -11.89 6.17 14.39
C LEU A 9 -11.48 7.55 14.94
N ASN A 10 -10.81 8.36 14.15
CA ASN A 10 -10.36 9.69 14.54
C ASN A 10 -10.65 10.69 13.41
N PRO A 11 -11.21 11.88 13.68
CA PRO A 11 -11.49 12.45 15.01
C PRO A 11 -12.80 11.90 15.64
N GLN A 12 -12.81 11.80 16.97
CA GLN A 12 -13.91 11.24 17.75
C GLN A 12 -15.28 11.88 17.44
N HIS A 13 -15.34 13.20 17.40
CA HIS A 13 -16.60 13.93 17.17
C HIS A 13 -17.24 13.59 15.81
N TYR A 14 -16.43 13.40 14.78
CA TYR A 14 -16.89 13.01 13.45
C TYR A 14 -17.54 11.64 13.46
N TYR A 15 -16.87 10.64 14.06
CA TYR A 15 -17.41 9.28 14.11
C TYR A 15 -18.60 9.13 15.05
N ARG A 16 -18.67 9.90 16.14
CA ARG A 16 -19.87 9.96 16.97
C ARG A 16 -21.08 10.42 16.15
N ALA A 17 -20.95 11.52 15.43
CA ALA A 17 -22.02 12.05 14.58
C ALA A 17 -22.38 11.09 13.44
N LEU A 18 -21.38 10.54 12.73
CA LEU A 18 -21.57 9.63 11.61
C LEU A 18 -22.31 8.34 12.01
N LEU A 19 -21.97 7.79 13.16
CA LEU A 19 -22.53 6.53 13.66
C LEU A 19 -23.76 6.72 14.54
N GLY A 20 -24.21 7.97 14.77
CA GLY A 20 -25.35 8.27 15.62
C GLY A 20 -25.17 7.83 17.07
N LEU A 21 -23.94 7.90 17.59
CA LEU A 21 -23.64 7.48 18.95
C LEU A 21 -24.11 8.52 19.96
N PRO A 22 -24.65 8.11 21.13
CA PRO A 22 -24.96 9.01 22.23
C PRO A 22 -23.73 9.80 22.70
N ASP A 23 -23.97 11.00 23.24
CA ASP A 23 -22.91 11.88 23.71
C ASP A 23 -22.11 11.29 24.90
N ASP A 24 -22.75 10.45 25.69
CA ASP A 24 -22.16 9.74 26.83
C ASP A 24 -21.45 8.43 26.45
N THR A 25 -21.35 8.11 25.14
CA THR A 25 -20.63 6.93 24.68
C THR A 25 -19.16 6.98 25.14
N ALA A 26 -18.75 5.95 25.88
CA ALA A 26 -17.37 5.83 26.29
C ALA A 26 -16.42 5.73 25.08
N TRP A 27 -15.30 6.42 25.15
CA TRP A 27 -14.28 6.42 24.09
C TRP A 27 -12.92 6.14 24.69
N ILE A 28 -12.17 5.26 24.03
CA ILE A 28 -10.81 4.89 24.46
C ILE A 28 -9.87 5.05 23.26
N ASP A 29 -8.87 5.88 23.43
CA ASP A 29 -7.75 5.97 22.49
C ASP A 29 -6.59 5.10 23.02
N VAL A 30 -6.20 4.12 22.22
CA VAL A 30 -5.05 3.25 22.53
C VAL A 30 -3.84 3.77 21.76
N PRO A 31 -2.79 4.21 22.44
CA PRO A 31 -1.59 4.69 21.76
C PRO A 31 -0.94 3.57 20.94
N SER A 32 -0.35 3.95 19.80
CA SER A 32 0.38 3.00 18.96
C SER A 32 1.53 2.36 19.74
N PRO A 33 1.70 1.03 19.70
CA PRO A 33 2.85 0.36 20.28
C PRO A 33 4.17 0.63 19.51
N PHE A 34 4.06 1.22 18.32
CA PHE A 34 5.21 1.50 17.46
C PHE A 34 5.75 2.91 17.69
N ALA A 35 7.05 3.02 17.91
CA ALA A 35 7.73 4.31 17.99
C ALA A 35 7.93 4.93 16.60
N ALA A 36 7.83 6.24 16.49
CA ALA A 36 8.03 6.96 15.22
C ALA A 36 9.42 6.69 14.60
N SER A 37 10.43 6.39 15.41
CA SER A 37 11.78 6.03 14.96
C SER A 37 11.87 4.70 14.22
N GLN A 38 10.84 3.84 14.34
CA GLN A 38 10.77 2.55 13.64
C GLN A 38 10.31 2.69 12.19
N LEU A 39 9.76 3.84 11.80
CA LEU A 39 9.28 4.12 10.44
C LEU A 39 10.05 5.28 9.83
N ARG A 40 10.66 5.05 8.68
CA ARG A 40 11.24 6.10 7.84
C ARG A 40 10.41 6.28 6.59
N VAL A 41 9.76 7.44 6.47
CA VAL A 41 9.01 7.82 5.26
C VAL A 41 9.89 8.71 4.37
N ARG A 42 9.90 8.41 3.07
CA ARG A 42 10.55 9.23 2.04
C ARG A 42 9.56 9.55 0.94
N VAL A 43 9.33 10.83 0.73
CA VAL A 43 8.52 11.31 -0.40
C VAL A 43 9.44 11.59 -1.59
N VAL A 44 9.11 11.00 -2.74
CA VAL A 44 9.80 11.23 -4.01
C VAL A 44 8.87 12.05 -4.89
N PRO A 45 9.28 13.22 -5.42
CA PRO A 45 8.43 14.09 -6.22
C PRO A 45 8.24 13.54 -7.64
N VAL A 46 7.49 12.45 -7.76
CA VAL A 46 7.14 11.80 -9.04
C VAL A 46 5.62 11.82 -9.19
N SER A 47 5.13 12.34 -10.32
CA SER A 47 3.70 12.32 -10.60
C SER A 47 3.22 10.90 -10.87
N THR A 48 2.17 10.49 -10.15
CA THR A 48 1.48 9.21 -10.36
C THR A 48 0.10 9.37 -10.99
N ARG A 49 -0.22 10.60 -11.45
CA ARG A 49 -1.46 10.90 -12.17
C ARG A 49 -1.51 10.11 -13.46
N GLN A 50 -2.68 9.67 -13.86
CA GLN A 50 -2.86 8.83 -15.05
C GLN A 50 -2.24 9.44 -16.31
N ALA A 51 -2.40 10.75 -16.52
CA ALA A 51 -1.85 11.45 -17.69
C ALA A 51 -0.31 11.46 -17.72
N ASP A 52 0.35 11.39 -16.54
CA ASP A 52 1.80 11.57 -16.41
C ASP A 52 2.55 10.22 -16.26
N ARG A 53 1.83 9.10 -16.13
CA ARG A 53 2.41 7.79 -15.77
C ARG A 53 3.50 7.36 -16.73
N VAL A 54 3.27 7.48 -18.04
CA VAL A 54 4.24 7.08 -19.06
C VAL A 54 5.55 7.87 -18.91
N ALA A 55 5.45 9.19 -18.73
CA ALA A 55 6.61 10.07 -18.60
C ALA A 55 7.35 9.90 -17.26
N SER A 56 6.63 9.53 -16.20
CA SER A 56 7.19 9.39 -14.85
C SER A 56 7.69 7.98 -14.50
N LEU A 57 7.36 6.98 -15.33
CA LEU A 57 7.60 5.57 -15.06
C LEU A 57 9.08 5.24 -14.83
N ASP A 58 9.97 5.80 -15.66
CA ASP A 58 11.42 5.60 -15.52
C ASP A 58 11.95 6.14 -14.20
N THR A 59 11.48 7.32 -13.81
CA THR A 59 11.88 7.96 -12.54
C THR A 59 11.39 7.14 -11.34
N LEU A 60 10.15 6.63 -11.42
CA LEU A 60 9.58 5.78 -10.39
C LEU A 60 10.37 4.48 -10.21
N VAL A 61 10.60 3.77 -11.32
CA VAL A 61 11.34 2.50 -11.33
C VAL A 61 12.79 2.70 -10.86
N ALA A 62 13.46 3.76 -11.30
CA ALA A 62 14.80 4.11 -10.85
C ALA A 62 14.84 4.43 -9.34
N ALA A 63 13.78 5.04 -8.78
CA ALA A 63 13.70 5.29 -7.34
C ALA A 63 13.58 3.99 -6.55
N MET A 64 12.75 3.03 -7.02
CA MET A 64 12.63 1.69 -6.43
C MET A 64 13.96 0.93 -6.50
N ALA A 65 14.60 0.92 -7.65
CA ALA A 65 15.89 0.24 -7.86
C ALA A 65 17.00 0.82 -6.97
N ARG A 66 17.10 2.14 -6.86
CA ARG A 66 18.07 2.79 -5.94
C ARG A 66 17.84 2.40 -4.49
N GLN A 67 16.58 2.34 -4.03
CA GLN A 67 16.27 1.93 -2.66
C GLN A 67 16.65 0.46 -2.46
N PHE A 68 16.29 -0.42 -3.39
CA PHE A 68 16.61 -1.84 -3.33
C PHE A 68 18.12 -2.07 -3.30
N THR A 69 18.87 -1.39 -4.18
CA THR A 69 20.35 -1.51 -4.22
C THR A 69 21.00 -1.01 -2.93
N ARG A 70 20.45 0.07 -2.33
CA ARG A 70 20.98 0.62 -1.08
C ARG A 70 20.72 -0.28 0.12
N GLN A 71 19.59 -0.96 0.13
CA GLN A 71 19.16 -1.83 1.22
C GLN A 71 18.42 -3.03 0.60
N PRO A 72 19.16 -4.07 0.20
CA PRO A 72 18.55 -5.30 -0.31
C PRO A 72 17.66 -5.97 0.73
N GLY A 73 16.54 -6.53 0.27
CA GLY A 73 15.56 -7.21 1.12
C GLY A 73 14.21 -7.28 0.42
N ASN A 74 13.17 -7.62 1.15
CA ASN A 74 11.82 -7.75 0.60
C ASN A 74 11.04 -6.45 0.71
N TYR A 75 10.46 -6.03 -0.41
CA TYR A 75 9.63 -4.84 -0.54
C TYR A 75 8.27 -5.19 -1.14
N LEU A 76 7.25 -4.41 -0.80
CA LEU A 76 5.92 -4.47 -1.41
C LEU A 76 5.63 -3.11 -2.08
N ALA A 77 5.37 -3.13 -3.39
CA ALA A 77 5.08 -1.93 -4.18
C ALA A 77 3.60 -1.90 -4.56
N PHE A 78 2.91 -0.84 -4.15
CA PHE A 78 1.48 -0.63 -4.40
C PHE A 78 1.24 0.35 -5.54
N PHE A 79 0.38 -0.05 -6.48
CA PHE A 79 -0.04 0.72 -7.64
C PHE A 79 -1.55 0.96 -7.61
N SER A 80 -2.03 1.98 -8.31
CA SER A 80 -3.45 2.31 -8.37
C SER A 80 -4.28 1.43 -9.31
N SER A 81 -3.63 0.65 -10.19
CA SER A 81 -4.28 -0.27 -11.11
C SER A 81 -3.34 -1.38 -11.56
N PHE A 82 -3.90 -2.47 -12.08
CA PHE A 82 -3.13 -3.56 -12.68
C PHE A 82 -2.32 -3.10 -13.88
N ASP A 83 -2.90 -2.29 -14.76
CA ASP A 83 -2.20 -1.81 -15.97
C ASP A 83 -0.97 -0.96 -15.60
N TYR A 84 -1.05 -0.12 -14.57
CA TYR A 84 0.09 0.66 -14.11
C TYR A 84 1.15 -0.23 -13.45
N MET A 85 0.73 -1.22 -12.68
CA MET A 85 1.60 -2.22 -12.08
C MET A 85 2.35 -3.03 -13.14
N GLU A 86 1.65 -3.48 -14.18
CA GLU A 86 2.19 -4.26 -15.29
C GLU A 86 3.25 -3.45 -16.08
N GLN A 87 2.96 -2.18 -16.40
CA GLN A 87 3.91 -1.27 -17.02
C GLN A 87 5.17 -1.07 -16.17
N ALA A 88 5.02 -0.90 -14.86
CA ALA A 88 6.16 -0.77 -13.96
C ALA A 88 6.98 -2.06 -13.86
N CYS A 89 6.31 -3.22 -13.86
CA CYS A 89 6.96 -4.53 -13.86
C CYS A 89 7.78 -4.77 -15.15
N GLU A 90 7.20 -4.43 -16.29
CA GLU A 90 7.92 -4.52 -17.57
C GLU A 90 9.13 -3.58 -17.59
N ARG A 91 8.95 -2.34 -17.15
CA ARG A 91 10.02 -1.33 -17.15
C ARG A 91 11.17 -1.69 -16.20
N ILE A 92 10.90 -2.22 -15.01
CA ILE A 92 11.95 -2.65 -14.09
C ILE A 92 12.68 -3.88 -14.63
N GLY A 93 11.96 -4.80 -15.28
CA GLY A 93 12.55 -5.96 -15.96
C GLY A 93 13.50 -5.57 -17.10
N GLN A 94 13.18 -4.51 -17.86
CA GLN A 94 14.03 -4.00 -18.94
C GLN A 94 15.28 -3.26 -18.43
N SER A 95 15.15 -2.45 -17.38
CA SER A 95 16.20 -1.54 -16.93
C SER A 95 17.00 -2.06 -15.72
N HIS A 96 16.44 -2.99 -14.95
CA HIS A 96 17.00 -3.51 -13.69
C HIS A 96 16.70 -5.01 -13.52
N ALA A 97 16.98 -5.82 -14.55
CA ALA A 97 16.67 -7.25 -14.61
C ALA A 97 17.27 -8.08 -13.46
N GLN A 98 18.28 -7.56 -12.77
CA GLN A 98 18.90 -8.19 -11.61
C GLN A 98 18.03 -8.13 -10.34
N ILE A 99 16.99 -7.30 -10.31
CA ILE A 99 16.07 -7.19 -9.16
C ILE A 99 14.97 -8.23 -9.31
N PRO A 100 14.85 -9.20 -8.39
CA PRO A 100 13.75 -10.15 -8.43
C PRO A 100 12.42 -9.44 -8.23
N VAL A 101 11.48 -9.64 -9.14
CA VAL A 101 10.14 -9.07 -9.08
C VAL A 101 9.09 -10.16 -9.20
N TRP A 102 7.98 -10.02 -8.48
CA TRP A 102 6.79 -10.84 -8.68
C TRP A 102 5.54 -9.99 -8.52
N THR A 103 4.48 -10.36 -9.20
CA THR A 103 3.28 -9.54 -9.33
C THR A 103 2.05 -10.26 -8.80
N GLN A 104 1.11 -9.48 -8.27
CA GLN A 104 -0.24 -9.92 -8.01
C GLN A 104 -0.94 -10.23 -9.34
N ALA A 105 -1.59 -11.39 -9.43
CA ALA A 105 -2.48 -11.69 -10.55
C ALA A 105 -3.86 -11.02 -10.38
N ARG A 106 -4.55 -10.73 -11.50
CA ARG A 106 -5.89 -10.09 -11.47
C ARG A 106 -6.94 -10.95 -10.75
N GLN A 107 -6.81 -12.26 -10.85
CA GLN A 107 -7.64 -13.22 -10.11
C GLN A 107 -6.72 -14.16 -9.35
N MET A 108 -6.87 -14.23 -8.05
CA MET A 108 -6.11 -15.11 -7.19
C MET A 108 -7.07 -15.81 -6.24
N ASP A 109 -7.02 -17.12 -6.24
CA ASP A 109 -7.61 -17.92 -5.18
C ASP A 109 -6.72 -17.90 -3.92
N GLU A 110 -7.16 -18.54 -2.88
CA GLU A 110 -6.44 -18.56 -1.60
C GLU A 110 -5.06 -19.24 -1.72
N SER A 111 -4.95 -20.26 -2.58
CA SER A 111 -3.68 -20.93 -2.84
C SER A 111 -2.66 -19.99 -3.50
N ALA A 112 -3.08 -19.28 -4.54
CA ALA A 112 -2.26 -18.28 -5.24
C ALA A 112 -1.85 -17.12 -4.32
N ARG A 113 -2.75 -16.63 -3.44
CA ARG A 113 -2.43 -15.61 -2.43
C ARG A 113 -1.37 -16.10 -1.46
N ARG A 114 -1.51 -17.32 -0.97
CA ARG A 114 -0.53 -17.94 -0.07
C ARG A 114 0.82 -18.10 -0.75
N ALA A 115 0.86 -18.59 -1.99
CA ALA A 115 2.08 -18.72 -2.78
C ALA A 115 2.77 -17.36 -3.01
N PHE A 116 2.01 -16.30 -3.27
CA PHE A 116 2.54 -14.93 -3.39
C PHE A 116 3.21 -14.48 -2.09
N LEU A 117 2.57 -14.68 -0.93
CA LEU A 117 3.09 -14.30 0.37
C LEU A 117 4.26 -15.17 0.85
N GLN A 118 4.33 -16.44 0.44
CA GLN A 118 5.44 -17.34 0.75
C GLN A 118 6.77 -16.89 0.13
N ARG A 119 6.74 -16.07 -0.94
CA ARG A 119 7.95 -15.52 -1.54
C ARG A 119 8.65 -14.47 -0.66
N PHE A 120 7.96 -13.94 0.34
CA PHE A 120 8.56 -13.07 1.36
C PHE A 120 9.30 -13.91 2.39
N ASP A 121 10.39 -14.53 2.00
CA ASP A 121 11.29 -15.25 2.91
C ASP A 121 12.21 -14.27 3.65
N ALA A 122 12.52 -14.54 4.92
CA ALA A 122 13.35 -13.65 5.75
C ALA A 122 14.80 -13.51 5.25
N ALA A 123 15.29 -14.52 4.53
CA ALA A 123 16.59 -14.49 3.86
C ALA A 123 16.50 -14.10 2.38
N GLY A 124 15.29 -13.91 1.86
CA GLY A 124 15.02 -13.54 0.49
C GLY A 124 15.16 -12.03 0.24
N GLN A 125 15.12 -11.69 -1.05
CA GLN A 125 15.11 -10.30 -1.48
C GLN A 125 14.36 -10.15 -2.80
N GLY A 126 13.63 -9.06 -2.95
CA GLY A 126 12.90 -8.72 -4.17
C GLY A 126 11.80 -7.71 -3.92
N ILE A 127 11.08 -7.36 -4.97
CA ILE A 127 9.98 -6.42 -4.91
C ILE A 127 8.72 -7.10 -5.40
N ALA A 128 7.75 -7.28 -4.52
CA ALA A 128 6.41 -7.72 -4.88
C ALA A 128 5.59 -6.53 -5.38
N PHE A 129 4.88 -6.67 -6.47
CA PHE A 129 4.01 -5.64 -7.02
C PHE A 129 2.55 -6.02 -6.81
N ALA A 130 1.77 -5.11 -6.24
CA ALA A 130 0.36 -5.31 -5.94
C ALA A 130 -0.47 -4.06 -6.21
N VAL A 131 -1.78 -4.19 -6.28
CA VAL A 131 -2.70 -3.07 -6.43
C VAL A 131 -3.18 -2.61 -5.05
N LEU A 132 -3.10 -1.30 -4.79
CA LEU A 132 -3.59 -0.71 -3.55
C LEU A 132 -5.12 -0.86 -3.48
N GLY A 133 -5.62 -1.22 -2.28
CA GLY A 133 -7.03 -1.57 -2.10
C GLY A 133 -7.40 -2.97 -2.58
N GLY A 134 -6.45 -3.74 -3.13
CA GLY A 134 -6.59 -5.16 -3.44
C GLY A 134 -6.34 -6.05 -2.22
N VAL A 135 -6.31 -7.37 -2.47
CA VAL A 135 -6.23 -8.42 -1.44
C VAL A 135 -4.97 -8.39 -0.56
N PHE A 136 -3.97 -7.59 -0.92
CA PHE A 136 -2.73 -7.40 -0.16
C PHE A 136 -2.62 -6.00 0.47
N GLY A 137 -3.66 -5.17 0.35
CA GLY A 137 -3.71 -3.84 0.96
C GLY A 137 -3.92 -3.88 2.48
N GLU A 138 -4.59 -4.93 2.96
CA GLU A 138 -4.90 -5.13 4.37
C GLU A 138 -4.74 -6.61 4.75
N GLY A 139 -4.56 -6.86 6.05
CA GLY A 139 -4.52 -8.24 6.58
C GLY A 139 -3.27 -9.04 6.22
N VAL A 140 -2.19 -8.39 5.80
CA VAL A 140 -0.91 -9.04 5.51
C VAL A 140 0.02 -8.87 6.70
N ASP A 141 0.47 -9.98 7.27
CA ASP A 141 1.45 -10.03 8.36
C ASP A 141 2.76 -10.65 7.89
N LEU A 142 3.78 -9.82 7.76
CA LEU A 142 5.12 -10.18 7.29
C LEU A 142 6.18 -9.64 8.27
N PRO A 143 6.33 -10.25 9.44
CA PRO A 143 7.18 -9.74 10.50
C PRO A 143 8.67 -9.78 10.16
N GLY A 144 9.42 -8.83 10.74
CA GLY A 144 10.87 -8.74 10.64
C GLY A 144 11.36 -8.56 9.21
N ASN A 145 12.37 -9.33 8.81
CA ASN A 145 12.99 -9.23 7.49
C ASN A 145 12.13 -9.78 6.34
N ARG A 146 10.98 -10.37 6.65
CA ARG A 146 10.05 -10.77 5.59
C ARG A 146 9.50 -9.58 4.79
N LEU A 147 9.40 -8.39 5.40
CA LEU A 147 9.07 -7.14 4.70
C LEU A 147 9.80 -5.97 5.37
N ILE A 148 10.75 -5.38 4.68
CA ILE A 148 11.56 -4.28 5.22
C ILE A 148 11.12 -2.90 4.73
N GLY A 149 10.21 -2.83 3.75
CA GLY A 149 9.71 -1.57 3.27
C GLY A 149 8.61 -1.70 2.24
N ALA A 150 7.93 -0.58 1.99
CA ALA A 150 6.90 -0.50 0.96
C ALA A 150 7.11 0.73 0.07
N PHE A 151 6.73 0.59 -1.20
CA PHE A 151 6.60 1.68 -2.16
C PHE A 151 5.11 1.93 -2.40
N VAL A 152 4.69 3.17 -2.33
CA VAL A 152 3.30 3.55 -2.61
C VAL A 152 3.30 4.48 -3.82
N ALA A 153 3.06 3.92 -5.01
CA ALA A 153 3.05 4.63 -6.28
C ALA A 153 1.65 5.18 -6.63
N THR A 154 0.98 5.75 -5.62
CA THR A 154 -0.37 6.32 -5.76
C THR A 154 -0.73 7.12 -4.51
N LEU A 155 -1.69 8.03 -4.62
CA LEU A 155 -2.24 8.72 -3.45
C LEU A 155 -3.30 7.89 -2.71
N GLY A 156 -3.65 6.70 -3.21
CA GLY A 156 -4.67 5.84 -2.58
C GLY A 156 -6.07 6.43 -2.60
N LEU A 157 -6.30 7.49 -3.37
CA LEU A 157 -7.62 8.08 -3.51
C LEU A 157 -8.51 7.16 -4.36
N PRO A 158 -9.74 6.90 -3.91
CA PRO A 158 -10.68 6.16 -4.72
C PRO A 158 -11.00 6.92 -6.02
N PRO A 159 -11.35 6.22 -7.11
CA PRO A 159 -11.72 6.88 -8.35
C PRO A 159 -12.93 7.79 -8.13
N VAL A 160 -12.93 8.96 -8.75
CA VAL A 160 -14.06 9.88 -8.69
C VAL A 160 -15.31 9.17 -9.23
N SER A 161 -16.31 9.01 -8.39
CA SER A 161 -17.59 8.39 -8.75
C SER A 161 -18.74 9.32 -8.40
N PRO A 162 -19.91 9.20 -9.09
CA PRO A 162 -21.10 9.98 -8.75
C PRO A 162 -21.50 9.86 -7.26
N ALA A 163 -21.32 8.69 -6.69
CA ALA A 163 -21.60 8.45 -5.26
C ALA A 163 -20.66 9.24 -4.35
N GLN A 164 -19.36 9.35 -4.69
CA GLN A 164 -18.41 10.15 -3.95
C GLN A 164 -18.67 11.66 -4.08
N ALA A 165 -19.08 12.13 -5.26
CA ALA A 165 -19.47 13.51 -5.43
C ALA A 165 -20.68 13.89 -4.54
N GLN A 166 -21.63 12.97 -4.34
CA GLN A 166 -22.75 13.17 -3.40
C GLN A 166 -22.33 13.19 -1.93
N VAL A 167 -21.33 12.38 -1.55
CA VAL A 167 -20.79 12.37 -0.18
C VAL A 167 -20.02 13.66 0.12
N GLN A 168 -19.28 14.19 -0.86
CA GLN A 168 -18.54 15.46 -0.71
C GLN A 168 -19.45 16.70 -0.69
N ALA A 169 -20.66 16.61 -1.24
CA ALA A 169 -21.63 17.72 -1.30
C ALA A 169 -22.48 17.87 -0.02
N ARG A 170 -22.31 17.01 0.97
CA ARG A 170 -22.96 17.05 2.29
C ARG A 170 -21.99 17.53 3.36
#